data_ae0e8948558f0607659e6c493afeea67
#
_entry.id   ae0e8948558f0607659e6c493afeea67
#
_cell.length_a   1.000
_cell.length_b   1.000
_cell.length_c   1.000
_cell.angle_alpha   90.00
_cell.angle_beta   90.00
_cell.angle_gamma   90.00
#
_symmetry.space_group_name_H-M   'P 1'
#
loop_
_entity.id
_entity.type
_entity.pdbx_description
1 polymer ?
#
loop_
_entity_poly.entity_id
_entity_poly.type
_entity_poly.pdbx_seq_one_letter_code
_entity_poly.pdbx_strand_id
1 'polypeptide(L)'
;MEEIRNVIDNKLRNIKHATIPYNEKWKTKKGDSIPVVTYSFPQSIPSNYYYYELNHKIPISSLNQLQIDQAKSTFRNISDVANISFTEVKYTEVNIPIVNFHPENYISVGGFAYYPNAGEFTPVCINADVSENLAPTHLNSGGHVIVHEILHAVGLKHTHDTAGLTQRESVMSYFSEQYSGANYGGHHVSTPQLYDIAALQYLYGANMHTRTGHDIYTYSHHTPILCIWDAGGTDMLDYSDQNQDQVINLTAGSFSNVGGLAGNVSIAYGVVIENAIGGSGNDELLGNESVNVLASGGGDDKLSGGGGADQLWGGKGHDTFIYRRAEDSLTTSSDTIHDFEVGKDKIDLSALSLQENKIRLADKLSFSGYTEIVQQYDDISNITYLMIDFNPQVSKCDMMIKLTGKHQLSLNNFIFTPRLAV
;
A
#
# COMPACT_ATOMS: atom_id res chain seq x y z
N MET A 1 17.78 5.80 -5.46
CA MET A 1 16.96 6.56 -6.46
C MET A 1 16.98 5.93 -7.85
N GLU A 2 18.11 5.46 -8.36
CA GLU A 2 18.19 4.79 -9.67
C GLU A 2 17.65 3.35 -9.64
N GLU A 3 17.84 2.63 -8.55
CA GLU A 3 17.25 1.30 -8.32
C GLU A 3 15.72 1.36 -8.18
N ILE A 4 15.19 2.34 -7.47
CA ILE A 4 13.75 2.61 -7.37
C ILE A 4 13.18 2.91 -8.77
N ARG A 5 13.88 3.68 -9.58
CA ARG A 5 13.50 3.93 -10.98
C ARG A 5 13.49 2.64 -11.81
N ASN A 6 14.46 1.77 -11.64
CA ASN A 6 14.56 0.52 -12.41
C ASN A 6 13.51 -0.52 -11.99
N VAL A 7 13.16 -0.62 -10.71
CA VAL A 7 12.06 -1.47 -10.23
C VAL A 7 10.72 -0.91 -10.69
N ILE A 8 10.54 0.40 -10.60
CA ILE A 8 9.39 1.11 -11.14
C ILE A 8 9.36 0.95 -12.66
N ASP A 9 10.46 1.12 -13.39
CA ASP A 9 10.49 1.03 -14.87
C ASP A 9 10.15 -0.39 -15.39
N ASN A 10 10.56 -1.45 -14.72
CA ASN A 10 10.21 -2.82 -15.13
C ASN A 10 8.76 -3.22 -14.77
N LYS A 11 8.27 -2.83 -13.60
CA LYS A 11 6.85 -2.99 -13.25
C LYS A 11 5.98 -1.98 -13.99
N LEU A 12 6.43 -0.75 -14.20
CA LEU A 12 5.73 0.31 -14.93
C LEU A 12 5.59 0.04 -16.43
N ARG A 13 6.41 -0.80 -17.08
CA ARG A 13 6.11 -1.20 -18.46
C ARG A 13 4.75 -1.89 -18.54
N ASN A 14 4.45 -2.77 -17.60
CA ASN A 14 3.15 -3.44 -17.54
C ASN A 14 2.05 -2.46 -17.08
N ILE A 15 2.32 -1.62 -16.08
CA ILE A 15 1.40 -0.58 -15.59
C ILE A 15 1.12 0.44 -16.69
N LYS A 16 2.13 0.92 -17.41
CA LYS A 16 1.97 1.88 -18.51
C LYS A 16 1.02 1.37 -19.59
N HIS A 17 1.18 0.12 -20.02
CA HIS A 17 0.26 -0.47 -20.99
C HIS A 17 -1.16 -0.65 -20.43
N ALA A 18 -1.27 -0.87 -19.12
CA ALA A 18 -2.55 -1.09 -18.46
C ALA A 18 -3.33 0.20 -18.20
N THR A 19 -2.65 1.31 -17.86
CA THR A 19 -3.28 2.48 -17.24
C THR A 19 -3.22 3.76 -18.05
N ILE A 20 -2.35 3.87 -19.07
CA ILE A 20 -2.10 5.12 -19.78
C ILE A 20 -2.41 4.97 -21.27
N PRO A 21 -3.41 5.71 -21.83
CA PRO A 21 -3.60 5.81 -23.25
C PRO A 21 -2.60 6.81 -23.84
N TYR A 22 -1.99 6.52 -24.93
CA TYR A 22 -1.29 7.45 -25.87
C TYR A 22 -0.46 8.62 -25.30
N ASN A 23 -0.03 8.66 -24.04
CA ASN A 23 0.65 9.79 -23.37
C ASN A 23 -0.16 11.10 -23.33
N GLU A 24 -1.48 11.05 -23.36
CA GLU A 24 -2.33 12.21 -23.18
C GLU A 24 -2.27 12.69 -21.74
N LYS A 25 -1.72 13.88 -21.55
CA LYS A 25 -1.57 14.50 -20.22
C LYS A 25 -1.63 16.01 -20.29
N TRP A 26 -1.96 16.66 -19.21
CA TRP A 26 -1.86 18.09 -19.08
C TRP A 26 -0.41 18.55 -19.20
N LYS A 27 -0.18 19.60 -19.99
CA LYS A 27 1.16 20.15 -20.23
C LYS A 27 1.46 21.30 -19.28
N THR A 28 2.70 21.39 -18.83
CA THR A 28 3.19 22.55 -18.09
C THR A 28 3.23 23.77 -19.00
N LYS A 29 2.62 24.88 -18.55
CA LYS A 29 2.70 26.16 -19.27
C LYS A 29 4.09 26.76 -19.13
N LYS A 30 4.47 27.62 -20.09
CA LYS A 30 5.78 28.31 -20.07
C LYS A 30 5.87 29.20 -18.81
N GLY A 31 6.83 28.91 -17.95
CA GLY A 31 7.07 29.63 -16.69
C GLY A 31 6.61 28.87 -15.45
N ASP A 32 5.79 27.83 -15.59
CA ASP A 32 5.38 26.98 -14.49
C ASP A 32 6.36 25.81 -14.29
N SER A 33 6.47 25.29 -13.07
CA SER A 33 7.28 24.10 -12.74
C SER A 33 6.49 22.79 -12.93
N ILE A 34 5.17 22.84 -12.76
CA ILE A 34 4.24 21.72 -12.88
C ILE A 34 2.99 22.16 -13.67
N PRO A 35 2.20 21.23 -14.22
CA PRO A 35 0.90 21.58 -14.81
C PRO A 35 -0.05 22.18 -13.78
N VAL A 36 -0.66 23.29 -14.11
CA VAL A 36 -1.75 23.92 -13.34
C VAL A 36 -3.03 23.76 -14.15
N VAL A 37 -3.96 22.94 -13.65
CA VAL A 37 -5.21 22.60 -14.31
C VAL A 37 -6.35 23.35 -13.64
N THR A 38 -7.16 24.05 -14.43
CA THR A 38 -8.33 24.76 -13.90
C THR A 38 -9.56 23.86 -13.93
N TYR A 39 -10.35 23.89 -12.87
CA TYR A 39 -11.64 23.19 -12.82
C TYR A 39 -12.77 24.11 -12.35
N SER A 40 -14.00 23.74 -12.64
CA SER A 40 -15.17 24.48 -12.18
C SER A 40 -16.40 23.59 -11.98
N PHE A 41 -17.32 24.11 -11.16
CA PHE A 41 -18.65 23.54 -10.95
C PHE A 41 -19.69 24.53 -11.47
N PRO A 42 -20.08 24.47 -12.75
CA PRO A 42 -21.00 25.44 -13.34
C PRO A 42 -22.35 25.44 -12.65
N GLN A 43 -22.78 26.61 -12.14
CA GLN A 43 -24.09 26.79 -11.50
C GLN A 43 -25.21 27.12 -12.53
N SER A 44 -24.84 27.68 -13.65
CA SER A 44 -25.70 27.85 -14.78
C SER A 44 -24.94 27.47 -16.04
N ILE A 45 -25.51 26.59 -16.84
CA ILE A 45 -24.89 26.11 -18.05
C ILE A 45 -25.51 26.91 -19.20
N PRO A 46 -24.69 27.62 -20.00
CA PRO A 46 -25.22 28.32 -21.16
C PRO A 46 -25.93 27.37 -22.11
N SER A 47 -27.07 27.81 -22.67
CA SER A 47 -27.95 27.00 -23.54
C SER A 47 -27.30 26.46 -24.81
N ASN A 48 -26.09 26.90 -25.14
CA ASN A 48 -25.30 26.47 -26.29
C ASN A 48 -24.22 25.42 -25.92
N TYR A 49 -24.07 25.05 -24.63
CA TYR A 49 -23.21 23.94 -24.17
C TYR A 49 -24.03 22.65 -24.16
N TYR A 50 -24.10 22.02 -25.31
CA TYR A 50 -24.64 20.69 -25.46
C TYR A 50 -23.48 19.72 -25.66
N TYR A 51 -23.46 18.67 -24.89
CA TYR A 51 -22.65 17.50 -25.24
C TYR A 51 -23.34 16.81 -26.40
N TYR A 52 -22.66 16.74 -27.54
CA TYR A 52 -23.08 15.95 -28.68
C TYR A 52 -22.36 14.60 -28.63
N GLU A 53 -22.81 13.69 -27.77
CA GLU A 53 -22.52 12.29 -27.99
C GLU A 53 -23.65 11.65 -28.77
N LEU A 54 -23.31 10.97 -29.86
CA LEU A 54 -24.24 10.21 -30.70
C LEU A 54 -25.41 11.02 -31.28
N ASN A 55 -25.22 12.29 -31.61
CA ASN A 55 -26.25 13.21 -32.15
C ASN A 55 -27.42 13.50 -31.18
N HIS A 56 -27.32 13.24 -29.91
CA HIS A 56 -28.35 13.54 -28.93
C HIS A 56 -27.95 14.72 -28.02
N LYS A 57 -28.92 15.60 -27.75
CA LYS A 57 -28.80 16.63 -26.72
C LYS A 57 -29.04 16.01 -25.37
N ILE A 58 -28.01 15.93 -24.54
CA ILE A 58 -28.11 15.39 -23.17
C ILE A 58 -28.33 16.53 -22.19
N PRO A 59 -29.46 16.56 -21.46
CA PRO A 59 -29.68 17.56 -20.41
C PRO A 59 -28.59 17.50 -19.34
N ILE A 60 -28.11 18.67 -18.93
CA ILE A 60 -27.10 18.78 -17.88
C ILE A 60 -27.59 19.68 -16.75
N SER A 61 -27.11 19.42 -15.53
CA SER A 61 -27.42 20.21 -14.34
C SER A 61 -26.19 20.41 -13.46
N SER A 62 -26.28 21.34 -12.51
CA SER A 62 -25.20 21.60 -11.56
C SER A 62 -25.02 20.45 -10.57
N LEU A 63 -23.79 20.26 -10.09
CA LEU A 63 -23.51 19.38 -8.97
C LEU A 63 -24.12 19.95 -7.67
N ASN A 64 -24.51 19.04 -6.77
CA ASN A 64 -24.82 19.40 -5.39
C ASN A 64 -23.52 19.49 -4.54
N GLN A 65 -23.66 19.94 -3.28
CA GLN A 65 -22.51 20.19 -2.41
C GLN A 65 -21.72 18.90 -2.09
N LEU A 66 -22.38 17.76 -1.89
CA LEU A 66 -21.69 16.48 -1.61
C LEU A 66 -20.82 16.03 -2.80
N GLN A 67 -21.32 16.18 -4.01
CA GLN A 67 -20.56 15.89 -5.23
C GLN A 67 -19.37 16.84 -5.39
N ILE A 68 -19.55 18.14 -5.11
CA ILE A 68 -18.49 19.15 -5.12
C ILE A 68 -17.40 18.80 -4.12
N ASP A 69 -17.76 18.43 -2.91
CA ASP A 69 -16.81 18.10 -1.84
C ASP A 69 -16.00 16.85 -2.19
N GLN A 70 -16.65 15.82 -2.76
CA GLN A 70 -15.99 14.61 -3.24
C GLN A 70 -15.01 14.92 -4.38
N ALA A 71 -15.42 15.73 -5.36
CA ALA A 71 -14.56 16.12 -6.48
C ALA A 71 -13.34 16.93 -6.00
N LYS A 72 -13.53 17.88 -5.09
CA LYS A 72 -12.43 18.64 -4.47
C LYS A 72 -11.47 17.73 -3.69
N SER A 73 -11.99 16.74 -2.98
CA SER A 73 -11.18 15.75 -2.29
C SER A 73 -10.34 14.94 -3.29
N THR A 74 -10.93 14.53 -4.41
CA THR A 74 -10.23 13.80 -5.47
C THR A 74 -9.07 14.61 -6.05
N PHE A 75 -9.28 15.89 -6.37
CA PHE A 75 -8.19 16.75 -6.86
C PHE A 75 -7.07 16.92 -5.84
N ARG A 76 -7.40 17.06 -4.55
CA ARG A 76 -6.37 17.08 -3.48
C ARG A 76 -5.58 15.78 -3.44
N ASN A 77 -6.25 14.63 -3.48
CA ASN A 77 -5.57 13.32 -3.45
C ASN A 77 -4.65 13.12 -4.67
N ILE A 78 -5.04 13.62 -5.85
CA ILE A 78 -4.18 13.55 -7.05
C ILE A 78 -2.95 14.46 -6.89
N SER A 79 -3.13 15.70 -6.43
CA SER A 79 -2.01 16.64 -6.19
C SER A 79 -1.07 16.17 -5.09
N ASP A 80 -1.60 15.42 -4.13
CA ASP A 80 -0.84 14.88 -3.02
C ASP A 80 0.17 13.82 -3.48
N VAL A 81 -0.19 13.01 -4.46
CA VAL A 81 0.67 11.90 -4.95
C VAL A 81 1.50 12.26 -6.18
N ALA A 82 1.15 13.30 -6.94
CA ALA A 82 1.80 13.64 -8.20
C ALA A 82 1.98 15.15 -8.38
N ASN A 83 2.97 15.55 -9.18
CA ASN A 83 3.30 16.94 -9.49
C ASN A 83 2.33 17.56 -10.52
N ILE A 84 1.08 17.71 -10.11
CA ILE A 84 0.02 18.39 -10.83
C ILE A 84 -0.82 19.18 -9.81
N SER A 85 -1.20 20.41 -10.12
CA SER A 85 -2.01 21.24 -9.24
C SER A 85 -3.32 21.62 -9.90
N PHE A 86 -4.35 21.85 -9.06
CA PHE A 86 -5.69 22.18 -9.51
C PHE A 86 -6.17 23.49 -8.91
N THR A 87 -6.78 24.34 -9.71
CA THR A 87 -7.31 25.63 -9.29
C THR A 87 -8.77 25.75 -9.68
N GLU A 88 -9.63 26.00 -8.70
CA GLU A 88 -11.04 26.30 -8.96
C GLU A 88 -11.18 27.67 -9.60
N VAL A 89 -11.88 27.74 -10.73
CA VAL A 89 -12.13 28.98 -11.44
C VAL A 89 -13.62 29.16 -11.72
N LYS A 90 -14.03 30.40 -11.96
CA LYS A 90 -15.33 30.68 -12.56
C LYS A 90 -15.27 30.28 -14.02
N TYR A 91 -16.41 29.97 -14.60
CA TYR A 91 -16.71 29.33 -15.88
C TYR A 91 -15.87 29.71 -17.13
N THR A 92 -15.13 30.81 -17.14
CA THR A 92 -14.27 31.21 -18.25
C THR A 92 -12.88 30.61 -18.14
N GLU A 93 -12.35 30.00 -19.20
CA GLU A 93 -11.01 29.40 -19.28
C GLU A 93 -10.82 28.17 -18.36
N VAL A 94 -11.83 27.30 -18.28
CA VAL A 94 -11.80 26.09 -17.50
C VAL A 94 -11.30 24.91 -18.33
N ASN A 95 -10.39 24.12 -17.75
CA ASN A 95 -9.92 22.88 -18.34
C ASN A 95 -10.91 21.72 -18.05
N ILE A 96 -11.32 21.55 -16.77
CA ILE A 96 -12.20 20.46 -16.34
C ILE A 96 -13.47 21.03 -15.71
N PRO A 97 -14.53 21.26 -16.48
CA PRO A 97 -15.85 21.50 -15.90
C PRO A 97 -16.47 20.18 -15.47
N ILE A 98 -17.11 20.17 -14.29
CA ILE A 98 -17.80 18.98 -13.76
C ILE A 98 -19.28 19.28 -13.65
N VAL A 99 -20.10 18.45 -14.27
CA VAL A 99 -21.56 18.61 -14.36
C VAL A 99 -22.29 17.30 -14.14
N ASN A 100 -23.55 17.38 -13.75
CA ASN A 100 -24.47 16.26 -13.84
C ASN A 100 -25.05 16.15 -15.24
N PHE A 101 -25.35 14.93 -15.71
CA PHE A 101 -26.12 14.69 -16.91
C PHE A 101 -27.33 13.79 -16.63
N HIS A 102 -28.34 13.88 -17.46
CA HIS A 102 -29.60 13.12 -17.36
C HIS A 102 -29.83 12.36 -18.68
N PRO A 103 -29.50 11.06 -18.73
CA PRO A 103 -29.50 10.28 -19.98
C PRO A 103 -30.89 9.79 -20.40
N GLU A 104 -31.91 10.60 -20.58
CA GLU A 104 -33.27 10.21 -20.98
C GLU A 104 -33.35 8.84 -21.69
N ASN A 105 -33.78 7.79 -20.99
CA ASN A 105 -34.00 6.42 -21.47
C ASN A 105 -32.79 5.55 -21.84
N TYR A 106 -31.58 5.96 -21.59
CA TYR A 106 -30.39 5.15 -21.86
C TYR A 106 -29.34 5.28 -20.78
N ILE A 107 -28.74 4.16 -20.46
CA ILE A 107 -27.36 4.04 -20.01
C ILE A 107 -27.23 3.71 -18.51
N SER A 108 -26.74 2.48 -18.31
CA SER A 108 -26.24 1.97 -17.05
C SER A 108 -24.85 2.52 -16.66
N VAL A 109 -24.37 3.63 -17.30
CA VAL A 109 -23.08 4.22 -16.93
C VAL A 109 -23.24 5.20 -15.79
N GLY A 110 -22.33 5.13 -14.81
CA GLY A 110 -22.31 6.04 -13.67
C GLY A 110 -21.85 7.45 -14.04
N GLY A 111 -20.98 7.58 -15.03
CA GLY A 111 -20.42 8.82 -15.53
C GLY A 111 -19.68 8.63 -16.84
N PHE A 112 -19.11 9.70 -17.36
CA PHE A 112 -18.12 9.68 -18.43
C PHE A 112 -17.24 10.92 -18.39
N ALA A 113 -16.01 10.79 -18.87
CA ALA A 113 -15.07 11.90 -19.04
C ALA A 113 -14.24 11.71 -20.30
N TYR A 114 -13.62 12.78 -20.77
CA TYR A 114 -12.67 12.75 -21.87
C TYR A 114 -11.24 12.76 -21.35
N TYR A 115 -10.29 12.31 -22.17
CA TYR A 115 -8.87 12.41 -21.85
C TYR A 115 -8.35 13.84 -22.10
N PRO A 116 -7.26 14.26 -21.45
CA PRO A 116 -6.64 15.53 -21.72
C PRO A 116 -6.21 15.61 -23.19
N ASN A 117 -6.79 16.52 -23.95
CA ASN A 117 -6.41 16.73 -25.34
C ASN A 117 -5.63 18.05 -25.47
N ALA A 118 -4.31 17.98 -25.47
CA ALA A 118 -3.40 19.09 -25.72
C ALA A 118 -3.59 20.37 -24.87
N GLY A 119 -4.26 20.27 -23.72
CA GLY A 119 -4.56 21.40 -22.83
C GLY A 119 -5.91 22.06 -23.08
N GLU A 120 -6.78 21.39 -23.82
CA GLU A 120 -8.13 21.85 -24.10
C GLU A 120 -9.14 21.34 -23.05
N PHE A 121 -10.38 21.76 -23.25
CA PHE A 121 -11.55 21.48 -22.43
C PHE A 121 -11.85 19.97 -22.31
N THR A 122 -11.86 19.47 -21.08
CA THR A 122 -12.03 18.04 -20.75
C THR A 122 -13.13 17.90 -19.71
N PRO A 123 -14.39 17.80 -20.10
CA PRO A 123 -15.51 17.73 -19.17
C PRO A 123 -15.59 16.38 -18.47
N VAL A 124 -16.08 16.43 -17.23
CA VAL A 124 -16.49 15.29 -16.41
C VAL A 124 -18.00 15.37 -16.22
N CYS A 125 -18.70 14.32 -16.59
CA CYS A 125 -20.16 14.23 -16.54
C CYS A 125 -20.57 13.08 -15.61
N ILE A 126 -21.37 13.39 -14.58
CA ILE A 126 -21.86 12.43 -13.58
C ILE A 126 -23.33 12.17 -13.82
N ASN A 127 -23.73 10.91 -13.88
CA ASN A 127 -25.12 10.51 -14.10
C ASN A 127 -25.98 10.82 -12.87
N ALA A 128 -26.85 11.84 -12.95
CA ALA A 128 -27.71 12.25 -11.86
C ALA A 128 -28.95 11.35 -11.68
N ASP A 129 -29.22 10.44 -12.61
CA ASP A 129 -30.33 9.47 -12.47
C ASP A 129 -29.94 8.26 -11.60
N VAL A 130 -28.66 8.15 -11.27
CA VAL A 130 -28.13 7.19 -10.27
C VAL A 130 -28.13 7.86 -8.89
N SER A 131 -28.98 7.39 -7.97
CA SER A 131 -29.18 8.02 -6.66
C SER A 131 -27.89 8.12 -5.82
N GLU A 132 -27.03 7.13 -5.88
CA GLU A 132 -25.74 7.11 -5.15
C GLU A 132 -24.79 8.20 -5.62
N ASN A 133 -24.84 8.57 -6.91
CA ASN A 133 -24.04 9.66 -7.46
C ASN A 133 -24.45 11.03 -6.89
N LEU A 134 -25.69 11.19 -6.43
CA LEU A 134 -26.18 12.41 -5.77
C LEU A 134 -25.82 12.48 -4.28
N ALA A 135 -25.46 11.34 -3.68
CA ALA A 135 -25.04 11.24 -2.29
C ALA A 135 -23.70 10.49 -2.18
N PRO A 136 -22.63 10.95 -2.85
CA PRO A 136 -21.35 10.27 -2.84
C PRO A 136 -20.75 10.25 -1.44
N THR A 137 -20.17 9.11 -1.09
CA THR A 137 -19.34 8.93 0.10
C THR A 137 -18.02 8.26 -0.31
N HIS A 138 -17.05 8.25 0.59
CA HIS A 138 -15.77 7.58 0.34
C HIS A 138 -15.87 6.04 0.30
N LEU A 139 -17.06 5.46 0.50
CA LEU A 139 -17.26 4.00 0.53
C LEU A 139 -18.38 3.52 -0.41
N ASN A 140 -19.04 4.40 -1.15
CA ASN A 140 -20.12 4.00 -2.06
C ASN A 140 -19.76 4.18 -3.54
N SER A 141 -20.61 3.65 -4.42
CA SER A 141 -20.42 3.72 -5.87
C SER A 141 -20.39 5.15 -6.39
N GLY A 142 -21.14 6.08 -5.80
CA GLY A 142 -21.16 7.49 -6.21
C GLY A 142 -19.81 8.18 -5.98
N GLY A 143 -19.16 7.91 -4.84
CA GLY A 143 -17.80 8.38 -4.59
C GLY A 143 -16.80 7.77 -5.55
N HIS A 144 -16.90 6.48 -5.84
CA HIS A 144 -16.09 5.77 -6.82
C HIS A 144 -16.19 6.40 -8.22
N VAL A 145 -17.42 6.63 -8.70
CA VAL A 145 -17.66 7.21 -10.04
C VAL A 145 -16.99 8.59 -10.18
N ILE A 146 -17.12 9.47 -9.19
CA ILE A 146 -16.50 10.81 -9.28
C ILE A 146 -14.97 10.70 -9.38
N VAL A 147 -14.34 9.81 -8.61
CA VAL A 147 -12.89 9.59 -8.68
C VAL A 147 -12.50 9.00 -10.04
N HIS A 148 -13.21 7.99 -10.50
CA HIS A 148 -12.98 7.32 -11.78
C HIS A 148 -13.01 8.31 -12.96
N GLU A 149 -14.04 9.14 -13.04
CA GLU A 149 -14.18 10.10 -14.14
C GLU A 149 -13.14 11.23 -14.07
N ILE A 150 -12.80 11.71 -12.89
CA ILE A 150 -11.72 12.69 -12.74
C ILE A 150 -10.35 12.10 -13.13
N LEU A 151 -10.10 10.82 -12.85
CA LEU A 151 -8.86 10.16 -13.28
C LEU A 151 -8.78 10.02 -14.81
N HIS A 152 -9.88 9.80 -15.51
CA HIS A 152 -9.91 9.94 -16.97
C HIS A 152 -9.50 11.34 -17.41
N ALA A 153 -10.06 12.37 -16.79
CA ALA A 153 -9.77 13.77 -17.13
C ALA A 153 -8.32 14.20 -16.82
N VAL A 154 -7.55 13.38 -16.10
CA VAL A 154 -6.11 13.57 -15.89
C VAL A 154 -5.24 12.55 -16.63
N GLY A 155 -5.82 11.70 -17.50
CA GLY A 155 -5.07 10.89 -18.45
C GLY A 155 -4.98 9.39 -18.14
N LEU A 156 -5.78 8.86 -17.22
CA LEU A 156 -5.83 7.42 -16.95
C LEU A 156 -6.93 6.75 -17.76
N LYS A 157 -6.65 5.53 -18.28
CA LYS A 157 -7.66 4.71 -18.98
C LYS A 157 -8.16 3.57 -18.09
N HIS A 158 -9.21 2.90 -18.54
CA HIS A 158 -9.67 1.66 -17.92
C HIS A 158 -8.56 0.60 -17.86
N THR A 159 -8.53 -0.14 -16.77
CA THR A 159 -7.51 -1.18 -16.53
C THR A 159 -8.06 -2.59 -16.69
N HIS A 160 -9.38 -2.77 -16.77
CA HIS A 160 -10.02 -4.08 -16.91
C HIS A 160 -9.72 -4.80 -18.22
N ASP A 161 -9.28 -4.10 -19.27
CA ASP A 161 -8.77 -4.70 -20.51
C ASP A 161 -7.42 -5.42 -20.30
N THR A 162 -6.77 -5.19 -19.17
CA THR A 162 -5.51 -5.84 -18.80
C THR A 162 -5.80 -6.97 -17.82
N ALA A 163 -5.44 -8.19 -18.19
CA ALA A 163 -5.75 -9.38 -17.41
C ALA A 163 -5.32 -9.30 -15.94
N GLY A 164 -6.25 -9.55 -15.03
CA GLY A 164 -6.00 -9.68 -13.60
C GLY A 164 -6.02 -8.39 -12.79
N LEU A 165 -6.29 -7.22 -13.39
CA LEU A 165 -6.43 -5.98 -12.63
C LEU A 165 -7.87 -5.77 -12.17
N THR A 166 -8.01 -5.49 -10.88
CA THR A 166 -9.29 -5.28 -10.20
C THR A 166 -9.34 -3.92 -9.50
N GLN A 167 -10.43 -3.60 -8.85
CA GLN A 167 -10.54 -2.39 -8.01
C GLN A 167 -9.56 -2.38 -6.82
N ARG A 168 -8.92 -3.50 -6.50
CA ARG A 168 -7.83 -3.52 -5.53
C ARG A 168 -6.60 -2.76 -6.05
N GLU A 169 -6.23 -2.95 -7.30
CA GLU A 169 -5.06 -2.33 -7.90
C GLU A 169 -5.33 -0.94 -8.48
N SER A 170 -6.57 -0.70 -8.96
CA SER A 170 -6.89 0.52 -9.69
C SER A 170 -8.39 0.83 -9.63
N VAL A 171 -8.73 2.06 -9.29
CA VAL A 171 -10.11 2.55 -9.35
C VAL A 171 -10.67 2.57 -10.79
N MET A 172 -9.78 2.50 -11.79
CA MET A 172 -10.13 2.47 -13.21
C MET A 172 -10.59 1.09 -13.69
N SER A 173 -10.60 0.06 -12.82
CA SER A 173 -11.09 -1.27 -13.16
C SER A 173 -12.60 -1.41 -12.93
N TYR A 174 -13.29 -2.08 -13.86
CA TYR A 174 -14.68 -2.50 -13.67
C TYR A 174 -14.81 -3.84 -12.94
N PHE A 175 -13.69 -4.56 -12.76
CA PHE A 175 -13.69 -5.81 -12.00
C PHE A 175 -13.60 -5.53 -10.51
N SER A 176 -14.55 -6.09 -9.75
CA SER A 176 -14.53 -6.04 -8.29
C SER A 176 -13.22 -6.60 -7.74
N GLU A 177 -12.79 -6.04 -6.63
CA GLU A 177 -11.63 -6.47 -5.84
C GLU A 177 -11.67 -7.96 -5.47
N GLN A 178 -12.87 -8.55 -5.36
CA GLN A 178 -13.06 -9.96 -5.02
C GLN A 178 -12.41 -10.91 -6.01
N TYR A 179 -12.31 -10.53 -7.28
CA TYR A 179 -11.62 -11.33 -8.29
C TYR A 179 -10.10 -11.46 -8.07
N SER A 180 -9.52 -10.60 -7.25
CA SER A 180 -8.11 -10.68 -6.82
C SER A 180 -7.95 -11.28 -5.42
N GLY A 181 -9.03 -11.75 -4.80
CA GLY A 181 -9.05 -12.29 -3.44
C GLY A 181 -9.13 -11.22 -2.33
N ALA A 182 -9.28 -9.95 -2.69
CA ALA A 182 -9.57 -8.90 -1.72
C ALA A 182 -11.05 -8.93 -1.28
N ASN A 183 -11.33 -8.30 -0.17
CA ASN A 183 -12.70 -8.18 0.34
C ASN A 183 -12.86 -6.86 1.07
N TYR A 184 -13.65 -5.97 0.50
CA TYR A 184 -13.93 -4.63 1.05
C TYR A 184 -15.25 -4.55 1.82
N GLY A 185 -15.87 -5.71 2.13
CA GLY A 185 -17.13 -5.75 2.89
C GLY A 185 -18.32 -5.12 2.15
N GLY A 186 -18.27 -5.07 0.82
CA GLY A 186 -19.30 -4.43 -0.01
C GLY A 186 -19.09 -2.93 -0.21
N HIS A 187 -17.98 -2.38 0.24
CA HIS A 187 -17.62 -0.98 0.01
C HIS A 187 -16.91 -0.80 -1.34
N HIS A 188 -16.96 0.43 -1.86
CA HIS A 188 -16.29 0.82 -3.10
C HIS A 188 -15.05 1.65 -2.82
N VAL A 189 -14.03 1.47 -3.64
CA VAL A 189 -12.84 2.31 -3.61
C VAL A 189 -13.13 3.69 -4.18
N SER A 190 -12.73 4.75 -3.49
CA SER A 190 -12.95 6.14 -3.91
C SER A 190 -11.74 7.04 -3.67
N THR A 191 -10.55 6.44 -3.76
CA THR A 191 -9.25 7.11 -3.77
C THR A 191 -8.37 6.45 -4.82
N PRO A 192 -7.38 7.15 -5.41
CA PRO A 192 -6.41 6.51 -6.29
C PRO A 192 -5.74 5.32 -5.60
N GLN A 193 -5.68 4.18 -6.29
CA GLN A 193 -5.08 2.96 -5.80
C GLN A 193 -3.64 2.80 -6.32
N LEU A 194 -3.00 1.70 -6.00
CA LEU A 194 -1.58 1.44 -6.25
C LEU A 194 -1.15 1.75 -7.70
N TYR A 195 -1.93 1.28 -8.69
CA TYR A 195 -1.60 1.48 -10.11
C TYR A 195 -2.01 2.87 -10.61
N ASP A 196 -3.04 3.46 -10.01
CA ASP A 196 -3.46 4.83 -10.35
C ASP A 196 -2.39 5.83 -9.89
N ILE A 197 -1.86 5.67 -8.67
CA ILE A 197 -0.77 6.49 -8.15
C ILE A 197 0.48 6.34 -9.02
N ALA A 198 0.87 5.11 -9.35
CA ALA A 198 2.01 4.86 -10.22
C ALA A 198 1.85 5.51 -11.61
N ALA A 199 0.63 5.45 -12.18
CA ALA A 199 0.32 6.09 -13.46
C ALA A 199 0.37 7.63 -13.39
N LEU A 200 -0.22 8.22 -12.34
CA LEU A 200 -0.16 9.66 -12.10
C LEU A 200 1.28 10.14 -11.95
N GLN A 201 2.10 9.40 -11.19
CA GLN A 201 3.51 9.71 -11.00
C GLN A 201 4.33 9.54 -12.29
N TYR A 202 4.00 8.56 -13.12
CA TYR A 202 4.60 8.43 -14.44
C TYR A 202 4.27 9.62 -15.35
N LEU A 203 3.02 10.09 -15.34
CA LEU A 203 2.58 11.21 -16.19
C LEU A 203 3.15 12.55 -15.74
N TYR A 204 3.19 12.80 -14.43
CA TYR A 204 3.42 14.13 -13.86
C TYR A 204 4.65 14.21 -12.96
N GLY A 205 5.26 13.09 -12.59
CA GLY A 205 6.30 13.00 -11.59
C GLY A 205 5.70 12.85 -10.18
N ALA A 206 6.41 12.15 -9.30
CA ALA A 206 5.98 11.99 -7.91
C ALA A 206 6.06 13.31 -7.14
N ASN A 207 5.06 13.60 -6.31
CA ASN A 207 5.13 14.74 -5.38
C ASN A 207 5.99 14.35 -4.17
N MET A 208 7.23 14.83 -4.14
CA MET A 208 8.19 14.57 -3.07
C MET A 208 8.17 15.63 -1.96
N HIS A 209 7.12 16.46 -1.90
CA HIS A 209 6.98 17.54 -0.91
C HIS A 209 5.82 17.33 0.07
N THR A 210 5.16 16.18 0.00
CA THR A 210 4.05 15.79 0.85
C THR A 210 4.51 14.71 1.83
N ARG A 211 3.99 14.76 3.08
CA ARG A 211 4.33 13.75 4.10
C ARG A 211 5.83 13.42 4.12
N THR A 212 6.64 14.39 4.53
CA THR A 212 8.10 14.26 4.62
C THR A 212 8.58 14.23 6.07
N GLY A 213 7.66 14.10 7.00
CA GLY A 213 7.88 14.11 8.44
C GLY A 213 7.84 12.72 9.05
N HIS A 214 7.37 12.66 10.28
CA HIS A 214 7.09 11.42 10.98
C HIS A 214 5.57 11.26 11.02
N ASP A 215 5.04 10.54 10.04
CA ASP A 215 3.61 10.40 9.84
C ASP A 215 3.08 9.11 10.47
N ILE A 216 1.91 9.18 11.13
CA ILE A 216 1.25 8.03 11.73
C ILE A 216 -0.06 7.78 11.01
N TYR A 217 -0.17 6.61 10.39
CA TYR A 217 -1.34 6.15 9.68
C TYR A 217 -2.19 5.28 10.60
N THR A 218 -3.31 5.82 11.08
CA THR A 218 -4.27 5.16 11.96
C THR A 218 -5.69 5.28 11.42
N TYR A 219 -6.55 4.28 11.66
CA TYR A 219 -7.88 4.21 11.07
C TYR A 219 -8.95 3.75 12.09
N SER A 220 -8.93 4.33 13.28
CA SER A 220 -9.81 3.95 14.38
C SER A 220 -11.31 4.14 14.14
N HIS A 221 -11.70 4.98 13.15
CA HIS A 221 -13.10 5.38 12.97
C HIS A 221 -13.64 5.15 11.56
N HIS A 222 -12.84 4.74 10.61
CA HIS A 222 -13.24 4.55 9.21
C HIS A 222 -12.61 3.29 8.64
N THR A 223 -13.38 2.56 7.83
CA THR A 223 -12.90 1.43 7.06
C THR A 223 -11.83 1.90 6.07
N PRO A 224 -10.56 1.54 6.24
CA PRO A 224 -9.51 2.01 5.35
C PRO A 224 -9.54 1.23 4.03
N ILE A 225 -9.78 1.90 2.92
CA ILE A 225 -9.58 1.36 1.56
C ILE A 225 -8.77 2.40 0.81
N LEU A 226 -7.44 2.24 0.79
CA LEU A 226 -6.55 3.26 0.23
C LEU A 226 -5.16 2.72 -0.10
N CYS A 227 -4.43 3.52 -0.87
CA CYS A 227 -3.00 3.36 -1.09
C CYS A 227 -2.24 4.52 -0.45
N ILE A 228 -1.27 4.21 0.39
CA ILE A 228 -0.45 5.19 1.10
C ILE A 228 0.65 5.67 0.15
N TRP A 229 0.73 6.98 -0.06
CA TRP A 229 1.88 7.67 -0.62
C TRP A 229 2.53 8.50 0.48
N ASP A 230 3.81 8.31 0.67
CA ASP A 230 4.66 9.03 1.60
C ASP A 230 5.97 9.39 0.93
N ALA A 231 6.42 10.63 1.06
CA ALA A 231 7.63 11.10 0.38
C ALA A 231 8.89 10.95 1.23
N GLY A 232 8.75 10.49 2.47
CA GLY A 232 9.84 10.15 3.37
C GLY A 232 9.72 10.75 4.75
N GLY A 233 10.37 10.12 5.67
CA GLY A 233 10.32 10.41 7.10
C GLY A 233 10.78 9.21 7.89
N THR A 234 10.19 9.01 9.02
CA THR A 234 10.18 7.75 9.78
C THR A 234 8.74 7.52 10.22
N ASP A 235 8.08 6.63 9.54
CA ASP A 235 6.62 6.56 9.49
C ASP A 235 6.09 5.29 10.12
N MET A 236 4.82 5.29 10.49
CA MET A 236 4.22 4.19 11.24
C MET A 236 2.82 3.86 10.75
N LEU A 237 2.54 2.56 10.59
CA LEU A 237 1.18 2.03 10.55
C LEU A 237 0.77 1.64 11.97
N ASP A 238 -0.15 2.38 12.57
CA ASP A 238 -0.67 2.10 13.91
C ASP A 238 -2.12 1.59 13.82
N TYR A 239 -2.27 0.29 13.99
CA TYR A 239 -3.56 -0.40 14.03
C TYR A 239 -3.84 -1.06 15.39
N SER A 240 -3.25 -0.48 16.45
CA SER A 240 -3.31 -1.00 17.83
C SER A 240 -4.72 -1.04 18.41
N ASP A 241 -5.64 -0.30 17.84
CA ASP A 241 -7.06 -0.27 18.24
C ASP A 241 -7.92 -1.37 17.58
N GLN A 242 -7.33 -2.15 16.66
CA GLN A 242 -8.03 -3.25 15.97
C GLN A 242 -8.00 -4.53 16.83
N ASN A 243 -9.05 -5.33 16.68
CA ASN A 243 -9.20 -6.59 17.44
C ASN A 243 -9.39 -7.82 16.55
N GLN A 244 -9.41 -7.64 15.25
CA GLN A 244 -9.43 -8.70 14.26
C GLN A 244 -8.00 -9.09 13.90
N ASP A 245 -7.82 -10.32 13.44
CA ASP A 245 -6.55 -10.76 12.86
C ASP A 245 -6.19 -9.89 11.66
N GLN A 246 -4.97 -9.39 11.62
CA GLN A 246 -4.47 -8.48 10.61
C GLN A 246 -3.28 -9.08 9.85
N VAL A 247 -3.05 -8.59 8.65
CA VAL A 247 -1.78 -8.73 7.93
C VAL A 247 -1.27 -7.34 7.63
N ILE A 248 -0.21 -6.92 8.27
CA ILE A 248 0.41 -5.62 8.08
C ILE A 248 1.72 -5.81 7.33
N ASN A 249 1.80 -5.32 6.09
CA ASN A 249 2.96 -5.51 5.22
C ASN A 249 3.56 -4.16 4.83
N LEU A 250 4.76 -3.87 5.31
CA LEU A 250 5.48 -2.61 5.08
C LEU A 250 6.22 -2.56 3.73
N THR A 251 6.19 -3.64 2.95
CA THR A 251 6.86 -3.67 1.64
C THR A 251 6.12 -2.80 0.62
N ALA A 252 6.81 -1.88 -0.03
CA ALA A 252 6.24 -1.06 -1.10
C ALA A 252 5.62 -1.90 -2.23
N GLY A 253 4.42 -1.55 -2.65
CA GLY A 253 3.63 -2.27 -3.65
C GLY A 253 2.92 -3.51 -3.11
N SER A 254 2.89 -3.73 -1.81
CA SER A 254 2.17 -4.82 -1.14
C SER A 254 0.84 -4.35 -0.59
N PHE A 255 0.00 -5.32 -0.23
CA PHE A 255 -1.32 -5.12 0.37
C PHE A 255 -1.36 -5.66 1.78
N SER A 256 -2.08 -4.96 2.64
CA SER A 256 -2.39 -5.32 4.01
C SER A 256 -3.87 -5.66 4.18
N ASN A 257 -4.18 -6.45 5.21
CA ASN A 257 -5.54 -6.77 5.65
C ASN A 257 -5.78 -6.07 6.99
N VAL A 258 -6.65 -5.09 7.04
CA VAL A 258 -6.85 -4.24 8.22
C VAL A 258 -8.33 -4.11 8.55
N GLY A 259 -8.67 -4.17 9.83
CA GLY A 259 -10.03 -3.93 10.32
C GLY A 259 -11.06 -4.96 9.84
N GLY A 260 -10.64 -6.22 9.66
CA GLY A 260 -11.51 -7.31 9.20
C GLY A 260 -11.76 -7.32 7.69
N LEU A 261 -11.09 -6.46 6.92
CA LEU A 261 -11.09 -6.46 5.47
C LEU A 261 -9.84 -7.16 4.92
N ALA A 262 -9.82 -7.45 3.62
CA ALA A 262 -8.70 -8.11 2.97
C ALA A 262 -8.21 -7.30 1.76
N GLY A 263 -6.89 -7.05 1.70
CA GLY A 263 -6.23 -6.33 0.62
C GLY A 263 -6.65 -4.86 0.50
N ASN A 264 -7.08 -4.25 1.59
CA ASN A 264 -7.74 -2.95 1.63
C ASN A 264 -6.78 -1.77 1.85
N VAL A 265 -5.57 -2.01 2.34
CA VAL A 265 -4.54 -0.99 2.47
C VAL A 265 -3.33 -1.42 1.67
N SER A 266 -2.77 -0.51 0.89
CA SER A 266 -1.52 -0.76 0.17
C SER A 266 -0.53 0.38 0.36
N ILE A 267 0.75 0.10 0.10
CA ILE A 267 1.82 1.09 0.13
C ILE A 267 2.28 1.32 -1.31
N ALA A 268 2.29 2.57 -1.74
CA ALA A 268 2.68 2.92 -3.10
C ALA A 268 4.14 2.54 -3.40
N TYR A 269 4.47 2.35 -4.67
CA TYR A 269 5.83 2.02 -5.08
C TYR A 269 6.81 3.14 -4.71
N GLY A 270 7.94 2.76 -4.13
CA GLY A 270 9.00 3.68 -3.74
C GLY A 270 8.82 4.34 -2.37
N VAL A 271 7.73 4.06 -1.69
CA VAL A 271 7.49 4.48 -0.30
C VAL A 271 8.23 3.54 0.66
N VAL A 272 8.77 4.08 1.72
CA VAL A 272 9.33 3.33 2.85
C VAL A 272 8.52 3.71 4.09
N ILE A 273 7.96 2.72 4.76
CA ILE A 273 7.36 2.85 6.08
C ILE A 273 8.18 1.96 7.01
N GLU A 274 8.65 2.52 8.12
CA GLU A 274 9.60 1.85 9.00
C GLU A 274 8.92 1.08 10.12
N ASN A 275 7.73 1.49 10.57
CA ASN A 275 7.19 0.98 11.80
C ASN A 275 5.76 0.44 11.62
N ALA A 276 5.42 -0.58 12.42
CA ALA A 276 4.06 -1.08 12.50
C ALA A 276 3.69 -1.50 13.92
N ILE A 277 2.45 -1.21 14.29
CA ILE A 277 1.82 -1.70 15.52
C ILE A 277 0.56 -2.47 15.14
N GLY A 278 0.47 -3.73 15.54
CA GLY A 278 -0.70 -4.58 15.44
C GLY A 278 -1.69 -4.35 16.57
N GLY A 279 -2.70 -5.19 16.66
CA GLY A 279 -3.79 -5.02 17.61
C GLY A 279 -3.87 -6.07 18.70
N SER A 280 -5.04 -6.66 18.87
CA SER A 280 -5.28 -7.74 19.82
C SER A 280 -5.75 -9.04 19.16
N GLY A 281 -5.76 -9.11 17.85
CA GLY A 281 -5.98 -10.32 17.05
C GLY A 281 -4.68 -11.10 16.85
N ASN A 282 -4.74 -12.23 16.15
CA ASN A 282 -3.52 -12.95 15.75
C ASN A 282 -2.99 -12.29 14.45
N ASP A 283 -2.00 -11.45 14.61
CA ASP A 283 -1.51 -10.57 13.55
C ASP A 283 -0.28 -11.15 12.83
N GLU A 284 -0.13 -10.83 11.56
CA GLU A 284 1.10 -11.07 10.79
C GLU A 284 1.71 -9.71 10.41
N LEU A 285 2.88 -9.38 10.98
CA LEU A 285 3.64 -8.17 10.69
C LEU A 285 4.84 -8.50 9.81
N LEU A 286 4.89 -7.87 8.65
CA LEU A 286 5.95 -8.03 7.66
C LEU A 286 6.65 -6.69 7.45
N GLY A 287 7.89 -6.60 7.89
CA GLY A 287 8.78 -5.46 7.65
C GLY A 287 9.29 -5.39 6.19
N ASN A 288 10.34 -4.65 5.99
CA ASN A 288 10.96 -4.44 4.69
C ASN A 288 12.51 -4.50 4.78
N GLU A 289 13.23 -3.84 3.90
CA GLU A 289 14.72 -3.83 3.91
C GLU A 289 15.30 -2.70 4.79
N SER A 290 14.47 -1.89 5.44
CA SER A 290 14.89 -0.83 6.36
C SER A 290 14.94 -1.35 7.79
N VAL A 291 15.55 -0.60 8.68
CA VAL A 291 15.43 -0.87 10.12
C VAL A 291 13.98 -0.64 10.55
N ASN A 292 13.30 -1.69 10.97
CA ASN A 292 11.90 -1.63 11.37
C ASN A 292 11.70 -1.72 12.89
N VAL A 293 10.65 -1.11 13.39
CA VAL A 293 10.10 -1.33 14.73
C VAL A 293 8.73 -1.98 14.56
N LEU A 294 8.62 -3.24 14.96
CA LEU A 294 7.38 -4.01 14.83
C LEU A 294 6.90 -4.44 16.21
N ALA A 295 5.67 -4.12 16.57
CA ALA A 295 5.01 -4.53 17.80
C ALA A 295 3.64 -5.13 17.49
N SER A 296 3.45 -6.42 17.65
CA SER A 296 2.20 -7.08 17.25
C SER A 296 1.08 -6.92 18.28
N GLY A 297 1.39 -6.90 19.55
CA GLY A 297 0.43 -6.53 20.60
C GLY A 297 -0.11 -7.69 21.41
N GLY A 298 -1.21 -8.27 21.06
CA GLY A 298 -1.73 -9.44 21.76
C GLY A 298 -2.45 -10.38 20.81
N GLY A 299 -2.29 -11.66 21.03
CA GLY A 299 -2.70 -12.74 20.15
C GLY A 299 -1.53 -13.70 19.95
N ASP A 300 -1.70 -14.71 19.14
CA ASP A 300 -0.60 -15.58 18.71
C ASP A 300 -0.07 -15.05 17.37
N ASP A 301 0.97 -14.23 17.43
CA ASP A 301 1.39 -13.36 16.34
C ASP A 301 2.56 -13.93 15.53
N LYS A 302 2.73 -13.40 14.32
CA LYS A 302 3.85 -13.70 13.42
C LYS A 302 4.56 -12.43 13.01
N LEU A 303 5.86 -12.34 13.28
CA LEU A 303 6.69 -11.18 12.95
C LEU A 303 7.84 -11.60 12.06
N SER A 304 8.08 -10.84 11.00
CA SER A 304 9.26 -10.95 10.14
C SER A 304 9.78 -9.55 9.88
N GLY A 305 10.98 -9.21 10.43
CA GLY A 305 11.58 -7.89 10.24
C GLY A 305 11.95 -7.61 8.79
N GLY A 306 12.44 -8.62 8.08
CA GLY A 306 13.03 -8.47 6.76
C GLY A 306 14.52 -8.21 6.86
N GLY A 307 15.05 -7.31 6.03
CA GLY A 307 16.44 -6.89 6.16
C GLY A 307 16.53 -5.65 7.04
N GLY A 308 17.65 -5.49 7.72
CA GLY A 308 17.81 -4.37 8.64
C GLY A 308 18.41 -4.82 9.98
N ALA A 309 18.25 -4.00 10.99
CA ALA A 309 18.54 -4.36 12.37
C ALA A 309 17.26 -4.06 13.18
N ASP A 310 16.31 -4.97 13.08
CA ASP A 310 14.94 -4.73 13.46
C ASP A 310 14.74 -4.84 14.99
N GLN A 311 13.73 -4.14 15.46
CA GLN A 311 13.30 -4.16 16.85
C GLN A 311 11.92 -4.81 16.91
N LEU A 312 11.80 -6.00 17.52
CA LEU A 312 10.62 -6.84 17.45
C LEU A 312 10.03 -7.07 18.84
N TRP A 313 8.73 -6.85 18.97
CA TRP A 313 7.92 -7.16 20.14
C TRP A 313 6.76 -8.05 19.75
N GLY A 314 6.71 -9.28 20.27
CA GLY A 314 5.59 -10.19 20.13
C GLY A 314 4.40 -9.77 21.00
N GLY A 315 4.67 -9.38 22.23
CA GLY A 315 3.63 -8.97 23.16
C GLY A 315 3.06 -10.12 23.97
N LYS A 316 1.73 -10.26 23.97
CA LYS A 316 1.07 -11.33 24.74
C LYS A 316 0.62 -12.44 23.80
N GLY A 317 1.00 -13.68 24.10
CA GLY A 317 0.53 -14.84 23.34
C GLY A 317 1.60 -15.89 23.12
N HIS A 318 1.50 -16.60 22.01
CA HIS A 318 2.51 -17.54 21.54
C HIS A 318 3.04 -17.04 20.20
N ASP A 319 4.07 -16.22 20.25
CA ASP A 319 4.52 -15.48 19.09
C ASP A 319 5.58 -16.25 18.29
N THR A 320 5.63 -15.97 16.99
CA THR A 320 6.57 -16.60 16.08
C THR A 320 7.37 -15.55 15.34
N PHE A 321 8.67 -15.50 15.59
CA PHE A 321 9.62 -14.63 14.90
C PHE A 321 10.23 -15.38 13.72
N ILE A 322 9.94 -14.90 12.49
CA ILE A 322 10.19 -15.64 11.24
C ILE A 322 11.39 -15.05 10.51
N TYR A 323 12.35 -15.89 10.18
CA TYR A 323 13.52 -15.56 9.39
C TYR A 323 13.53 -16.40 8.11
N ARG A 324 13.47 -15.75 6.96
CA ARG A 324 13.37 -16.42 5.65
C ARG A 324 14.70 -16.57 4.96
N ARG A 325 15.67 -15.71 5.28
CA ARG A 325 17.03 -15.67 4.71
C ARG A 325 18.02 -15.39 5.85
N ALA A 326 19.26 -15.80 5.67
CA ALA A 326 20.33 -15.47 6.62
C ALA A 326 20.55 -13.95 6.71
N GLU A 327 20.34 -13.26 5.59
CA GLU A 327 20.45 -11.82 5.46
C GLU A 327 19.41 -11.05 6.27
N ASP A 328 18.34 -11.68 6.70
CA ASP A 328 17.31 -11.05 7.53
C ASP A 328 17.84 -10.64 8.92
N SER A 329 18.94 -11.26 9.40
CA SER A 329 19.58 -10.84 10.66
C SER A 329 21.08 -11.14 10.64
N LEU A 330 21.85 -10.31 9.94
CA LEU A 330 23.29 -10.45 9.83
C LEU A 330 24.00 -10.06 11.14
N THR A 331 25.24 -10.52 11.33
CA THR A 331 26.08 -10.11 12.48
C THR A 331 26.33 -8.60 12.55
N THR A 332 26.26 -7.91 11.44
CA THR A 332 26.47 -6.46 11.30
C THR A 332 25.17 -5.65 11.42
N SER A 333 24.01 -6.31 11.22
CA SER A 333 22.67 -5.74 11.27
C SER A 333 21.72 -6.76 11.89
N SER A 334 21.97 -7.11 13.15
CA SER A 334 21.22 -8.16 13.83
C SER A 334 19.98 -7.61 14.53
N ASP A 335 18.87 -8.33 14.39
CA ASP A 335 17.60 -8.03 15.02
C ASP A 335 17.65 -8.21 16.52
N THR A 336 16.76 -7.50 17.20
CA THR A 336 16.53 -7.63 18.62
C THR A 336 15.07 -7.98 18.90
N ILE A 337 14.84 -9.14 19.51
CA ILE A 337 13.53 -9.51 20.06
C ILE A 337 13.54 -9.08 21.53
N HIS A 338 12.59 -8.25 21.91
CA HIS A 338 12.62 -7.56 23.20
C HIS A 338 11.92 -8.31 24.33
N ASP A 339 10.94 -9.12 24.02
CA ASP A 339 10.03 -9.72 25.00
C ASP A 339 9.83 -11.24 24.82
N PHE A 340 10.81 -11.93 24.24
CA PHE A 340 10.76 -13.37 23.98
C PHE A 340 10.47 -14.19 25.25
N GLU A 341 9.37 -14.93 25.28
CA GLU A 341 8.97 -15.80 26.38
C GLU A 341 9.32 -17.26 26.10
N VAL A 342 10.37 -17.77 26.80
CA VAL A 342 10.78 -19.19 26.69
C VAL A 342 9.63 -20.12 27.10
N GLY A 343 9.27 -21.05 26.22
CA GLY A 343 8.17 -22.01 26.42
C GLY A 343 6.85 -21.59 25.83
N LYS A 344 6.73 -20.34 25.36
CA LYS A 344 5.61 -19.85 24.57
C LYS A 344 6.06 -19.58 23.14
N ASP A 345 7.02 -18.68 22.97
CA ASP A 345 7.42 -18.16 21.69
C ASP A 345 8.35 -19.07 20.91
N LYS A 346 8.42 -18.84 19.61
CA LYS A 346 9.23 -19.60 18.66
C LYS A 346 10.04 -18.67 17.74
N ILE A 347 11.19 -19.19 17.35
CA ILE A 347 12.00 -18.64 16.25
C ILE A 347 11.87 -19.59 15.07
N ASP A 348 11.27 -19.13 13.99
CA ASP A 348 11.05 -19.94 12.78
C ASP A 348 12.20 -19.75 11.78
N LEU A 349 12.97 -20.81 11.61
CA LEU A 349 14.08 -20.93 10.66
C LEU A 349 13.75 -21.94 9.54
N SER A 350 12.48 -22.33 9.38
CA SER A 350 12.06 -23.36 8.43
C SER A 350 12.36 -23.00 6.97
N ALA A 351 12.27 -21.73 6.63
CA ALA A 351 12.55 -21.22 5.28
C ALA A 351 14.04 -21.34 4.88
N LEU A 352 14.94 -21.45 5.86
CA LEU A 352 16.38 -21.61 5.62
C LEU A 352 16.75 -23.04 5.16
N SER A 353 15.77 -23.93 5.00
CA SER A 353 15.93 -25.31 4.51
C SER A 353 16.91 -26.15 5.34
N LEU A 354 17.01 -25.85 6.63
CA LEU A 354 17.89 -26.55 7.57
C LEU A 354 17.34 -27.94 7.88
N GLN A 355 18.16 -28.97 7.74
CA GLN A 355 17.78 -30.34 8.09
C GLN A 355 17.81 -30.53 9.61
N GLU A 356 16.65 -30.73 10.23
CA GLU A 356 16.51 -30.88 11.69
C GLU A 356 17.52 -31.86 12.34
N ASN A 357 17.82 -32.98 11.68
CA ASN A 357 18.78 -33.96 12.17
C ASN A 357 20.25 -33.52 12.06
N LYS A 358 20.53 -32.35 11.47
CA LYS A 358 21.86 -31.76 11.36
C LYS A 358 21.99 -30.44 12.14
N ILE A 359 21.05 -30.14 13.01
CA ILE A 359 21.09 -28.95 13.87
C ILE A 359 21.39 -29.37 15.30
N ARG A 360 22.23 -28.57 15.95
CA ARG A 360 22.52 -28.76 17.39
C ARG A 360 22.75 -27.43 18.09
N LEU A 361 22.45 -27.44 19.38
CA LEU A 361 22.96 -26.41 20.28
C LEU A 361 24.43 -26.77 20.63
N ALA A 362 25.28 -25.77 20.59
CA ALA A 362 26.71 -25.92 20.85
C ALA A 362 27.22 -24.84 21.81
N ASP A 363 28.29 -25.13 22.53
CA ASP A 363 28.93 -24.15 23.42
C ASP A 363 29.75 -23.12 22.64
N LYS A 364 30.18 -23.47 21.43
CA LYS A 364 30.93 -22.62 20.51
C LYS A 364 30.77 -23.09 19.06
N LEU A 365 30.91 -22.19 18.12
CA LEU A 365 30.96 -22.53 16.69
C LEU A 365 32.19 -23.36 16.37
N SER A 366 32.04 -24.39 15.54
CA SER A 366 33.08 -25.35 15.20
C SER A 366 32.92 -25.96 13.82
N PHE A 367 33.95 -26.68 13.33
CA PHE A 367 33.90 -27.44 12.07
C PHE A 367 33.23 -28.80 12.27
N SER A 368 31.97 -28.83 12.69
CA SER A 368 31.34 -30.05 13.16
C SER A 368 30.62 -30.87 12.11
N GLY A 369 30.35 -30.29 10.95
CA GLY A 369 29.48 -30.88 9.95
C GLY A 369 27.98 -30.70 10.25
N TYR A 370 27.64 -29.94 11.27
CA TYR A 370 26.28 -29.59 11.69
C TYR A 370 26.05 -28.09 11.58
N THR A 371 24.80 -27.69 11.39
CA THR A 371 24.35 -26.32 11.68
C THR A 371 24.40 -26.13 13.19
N GLU A 372 25.11 -25.12 13.65
CA GLU A 372 25.32 -24.88 15.08
C GLU A 372 24.59 -23.60 15.50
N ILE A 373 23.86 -23.69 16.60
CA ILE A 373 23.26 -22.55 17.29
C ILE A 373 24.00 -22.41 18.62
N VAL A 374 24.71 -21.30 18.80
CA VAL A 374 25.43 -20.96 20.02
C VAL A 374 24.68 -19.86 20.75
N GLN A 375 24.45 -20.05 22.04
CA GLN A 375 23.83 -19.07 22.92
C GLN A 375 24.88 -18.45 23.83
N GLN A 376 24.98 -17.15 23.86
CA GLN A 376 25.88 -16.41 24.73
C GLN A 376 25.15 -15.25 25.38
N TYR A 377 25.10 -15.24 26.70
CA TYR A 377 24.57 -14.11 27.47
C TYR A 377 25.67 -13.13 27.83
N ASP A 378 25.43 -11.85 27.55
CA ASP A 378 26.26 -10.74 28.02
C ASP A 378 25.50 -9.99 29.13
N ASP A 379 26.07 -10.00 30.34
CA ASP A 379 25.49 -9.39 31.53
C ASP A 379 25.59 -7.84 31.51
N ILE A 380 26.49 -7.28 30.72
CA ILE A 380 26.66 -5.82 30.59
C ILE A 380 25.52 -5.23 29.73
N SER A 381 25.29 -5.83 28.58
CA SER A 381 24.21 -5.37 27.67
C SER A 381 22.84 -5.94 28.01
N ASN A 382 22.78 -6.94 28.91
CA ASN A 382 21.59 -7.72 29.23
C ASN A 382 20.96 -8.37 27.99
N ILE A 383 21.78 -8.94 27.11
CA ILE A 383 21.36 -9.56 25.84
C ILE A 383 21.85 -11.01 25.79
N THR A 384 20.97 -11.89 25.35
CA THR A 384 21.32 -13.23 24.89
C THR A 384 21.51 -13.20 23.38
N TYR A 385 22.72 -13.46 22.91
CA TYR A 385 23.05 -13.59 21.50
C TYR A 385 22.83 -15.04 21.05
N LEU A 386 22.09 -15.19 19.95
CA LEU A 386 21.96 -16.46 19.24
C LEU A 386 22.81 -16.36 17.97
N MET A 387 23.93 -17.03 17.95
CA MET A 387 24.85 -17.08 16.80
C MET A 387 24.59 -18.38 16.04
N ILE A 388 24.29 -18.29 14.77
CA ILE A 388 23.91 -19.42 13.92
C ILE A 388 24.92 -19.53 12.78
N ASP A 389 25.50 -20.73 12.65
CA ASP A 389 26.41 -21.11 11.56
C ASP A 389 25.72 -22.17 10.70
N PHE A 390 25.43 -21.81 9.45
CA PHE A 390 24.84 -22.72 8.46
C PHE A 390 25.87 -23.50 7.67
N ASN A 391 27.13 -23.05 7.66
CA ASN A 391 28.18 -23.65 6.88
C ASN A 391 29.12 -24.49 7.73
N PRO A 392 28.92 -25.84 7.79
CA PRO A 392 29.70 -26.69 8.63
C PRO A 392 31.19 -26.79 8.22
N GLN A 393 31.62 -26.17 7.16
CA GLN A 393 33.01 -26.17 6.68
C GLN A 393 33.75 -24.89 7.03
N VAL A 394 33.06 -23.85 7.50
CA VAL A 394 33.67 -22.57 7.89
C VAL A 394 33.09 -22.17 9.23
N SER A 395 33.88 -22.21 10.28
CA SER A 395 33.43 -21.73 11.60
C SER A 395 33.23 -20.22 11.60
N LYS A 396 32.07 -19.79 11.17
CA LYS A 396 31.69 -18.37 11.05
C LYS A 396 30.22 -18.20 11.44
N CYS A 397 29.91 -17.16 12.17
CA CYS A 397 28.52 -16.78 12.42
C CYS A 397 27.93 -16.18 11.14
N ASP A 398 26.98 -16.87 10.55
CA ASP A 398 26.28 -16.42 9.33
C ASP A 398 25.08 -15.54 9.67
N MET A 399 24.42 -15.81 10.79
CA MET A 399 23.24 -15.10 11.27
C MET A 399 23.32 -14.88 12.78
N MET A 400 22.82 -13.75 13.27
CA MET A 400 22.79 -13.44 14.70
C MET A 400 21.46 -12.81 15.11
N ILE A 401 20.79 -13.39 16.09
CA ILE A 401 19.57 -12.84 16.69
C ILE A 401 19.89 -12.45 18.14
N LYS A 402 19.38 -11.31 18.58
CA LYS A 402 19.52 -10.82 19.95
C LYS A 402 18.19 -10.99 20.69
N LEU A 403 18.24 -11.48 21.90
CA LEU A 403 17.10 -11.53 22.81
C LEU A 403 17.42 -10.66 24.02
N THR A 404 16.56 -9.71 24.31
CA THR A 404 16.71 -8.88 25.53
C THR A 404 16.49 -9.76 26.78
N GLY A 405 17.45 -9.75 27.68
CA GLY A 405 17.40 -10.56 28.90
C GLY A 405 18.24 -11.85 28.83
N LYS A 406 18.24 -12.57 29.95
CA LYS A 406 18.94 -13.85 30.06
C LYS A 406 18.02 -15.00 29.71
N HIS A 407 18.29 -15.63 28.58
CA HIS A 407 17.51 -16.77 28.09
C HIS A 407 18.36 -18.02 27.97
N GLN A 408 17.73 -19.18 28.18
CA GLN A 408 18.28 -20.48 27.88
C GLN A 408 17.31 -21.26 27.03
N LEU A 409 17.57 -21.29 25.74
CA LEU A 409 16.73 -21.95 24.74
C LEU A 409 17.09 -23.41 24.57
N SER A 410 16.13 -24.19 24.14
CA SER A 410 16.27 -25.56 23.66
C SER A 410 15.89 -25.61 22.18
N LEU A 411 16.14 -26.72 21.48
CA LEU A 411 15.70 -26.89 20.09
C LEU A 411 14.17 -26.77 19.95
N ASN A 412 13.41 -26.98 21.01
CA ASN A 412 11.95 -26.81 21.01
C ASN A 412 11.50 -25.32 20.86
N ASN A 413 12.39 -24.38 21.06
CA ASN A 413 12.11 -22.97 20.84
C ASN A 413 12.23 -22.55 19.35
N PHE A 414 12.69 -23.46 18.49
CA PHE A 414 12.89 -23.24 17.08
C PHE A 414 11.93 -24.09 16.24
N ILE A 415 11.56 -23.56 15.08
CA ILE A 415 10.85 -24.28 14.02
C ILE A 415 11.83 -24.50 12.86
N PHE A 416 11.96 -25.74 12.41
CA PHE A 416 12.82 -26.13 11.30
C PHE A 416 12.00 -26.83 10.22
N THR A 417 12.57 -26.99 9.02
CA THR A 417 11.89 -27.67 7.94
C THR A 417 11.57 -29.11 8.33
N PRO A 418 10.30 -29.57 8.27
CA PRO A 418 9.95 -30.95 8.54
C PRO A 418 10.68 -31.89 7.58
N ARG A 419 11.08 -33.06 8.08
CA ARG A 419 11.58 -34.16 7.22
C ARG A 419 10.51 -34.53 6.19
N LEU A 420 10.80 -34.35 4.90
CA LEU A 420 10.01 -35.06 3.91
C LEU A 420 10.14 -36.56 4.21
N ALA A 421 9.03 -37.20 4.56
CA ALA A 421 8.97 -38.65 4.66
C ALA A 421 9.26 -39.20 3.24
N VAL A 422 10.42 -39.89 3.11
CA VAL A 422 10.85 -40.58 1.91
C VAL A 422 10.03 -41.86 1.79
#